data_781760f92d0159cf3f7908c167f1ca27
#
_entry.id   781760f92d0159cf3f7908c167f1ca27
#
_cell.length_a   1.000
_cell.length_b   1.000
_cell.length_c   1.000
_cell.angle_alpha   90.00
_cell.angle_beta   90.00
_cell.angle_gamma   90.00
#
_symmetry.space_group_name_H-M   'P 1'
#
loop_
_entity.id
_entity.type
_entity.pdbx_description
1 polymer ?
#
loop_
_entity_poly.entity_id
_entity_poly.type
_entity_poly.pdbx_seq_one_letter_code
_entity_poly.pdbx_strand_id
1 'polypeptide(L)'
;CYVIGFGAESGSQPMLDRMGKGITTRQIKDAVALCNKYSIESYLIFVIGLPWETKETIADTIKFIKSTQASFIEVNVAYPIPGTEFYKVAKDKGLFDEANLFNHNYSSPLVRSFALSTCELSEFRIKILKAFYMRPGYITKRIMKINSPRVALNHFKYGIRLIKNLMI
;
A
#
# COMPACT_ATOMS: atom_id res chain seq x y z
N CYS A 1 3.40 -10.28 -21.45
CA CYS A 1 3.14 -9.82 -20.07
C CYS A 1 2.16 -8.65 -20.12
N TYR A 2 1.10 -8.66 -19.33
CA TYR A 2 0.10 -7.58 -19.32
C TYR A 2 0.04 -6.84 -17.96
N VAL A 3 0.63 -7.41 -16.91
CA VAL A 3 0.76 -6.76 -15.60
C VAL A 3 2.07 -7.13 -14.93
N ILE A 4 2.71 -6.17 -14.26
CA ILE A 4 3.92 -6.37 -13.45
C ILE A 4 3.66 -5.81 -12.05
N GLY A 5 3.90 -6.65 -11.03
CA GLY A 5 3.86 -6.26 -9.63
C GLY A 5 5.23 -5.81 -9.13
N PHE A 6 5.27 -4.71 -8.37
CA PHE A 6 6.47 -4.18 -7.75
C PHE A 6 6.26 -4.01 -6.25
N GLY A 7 7.17 -4.51 -5.44
CA GLY A 7 7.27 -4.17 -4.03
C GLY A 7 7.80 -2.75 -3.88
N ALA A 8 6.93 -1.76 -3.92
CA ALA A 8 7.28 -0.36 -3.70
C ALA A 8 7.55 -0.07 -2.22
N GLU A 9 6.91 -0.81 -1.34
CA GLU A 9 6.96 -0.80 0.13
C GLU A 9 6.55 0.54 0.75
N SER A 10 7.21 1.64 0.39
CA SER A 10 6.89 2.98 0.90
C SER A 10 7.09 4.06 -0.18
N GLY A 11 6.36 5.15 -0.06
CA GLY A 11 6.60 6.37 -0.82
C GLY A 11 7.52 7.36 -0.12
N SER A 12 7.97 7.04 1.09
CA SER A 12 8.93 7.82 1.88
C SER A 12 10.33 7.24 1.73
N GLN A 13 11.29 8.03 1.20
CA GLN A 13 12.66 7.57 1.02
C GLN A 13 13.31 7.16 2.35
N PRO A 14 13.17 7.93 3.45
CA PRO A 14 13.69 7.51 4.76
C PRO A 14 13.18 6.15 5.23
N MET A 15 11.94 5.79 4.89
CA MET A 15 11.40 4.46 5.20
C MET A 15 12.05 3.37 4.35
N LEU A 16 12.21 3.59 3.04
CA LEU A 16 12.89 2.64 2.14
C LEU A 16 14.32 2.37 2.58
N ASP A 17 15.04 3.41 2.98
CA ASP A 17 16.41 3.32 3.47
C ASP A 17 16.46 2.49 4.78
N ARG A 18 15.53 2.75 5.69
CA ARG A 18 15.45 2.05 6.97
C ARG A 18 15.03 0.58 6.85
N MET A 19 14.24 0.26 5.83
CA MET A 19 13.86 -1.12 5.48
C MET A 19 15.01 -1.86 4.78
N GLY A 20 16.10 -1.19 4.43
CA GLY A 20 17.19 -1.79 3.65
C GLY A 20 16.77 -2.21 2.25
N LYS A 21 15.72 -1.58 1.67
CA LYS A 21 15.16 -2.00 0.38
C LYS A 21 16.12 -1.77 -0.79
N GLY A 22 17.09 -0.85 -0.66
CA GLY A 22 18.10 -0.58 -1.69
C GLY A 22 17.56 0.05 -2.97
N ILE A 23 16.34 0.60 -2.93
CA ILE A 23 15.71 1.30 -4.07
C ILE A 23 15.31 2.72 -3.68
N THR A 24 15.13 3.57 -4.68
CA THR A 24 14.66 4.94 -4.50
C THR A 24 13.23 5.12 -5.00
N THR A 25 12.53 6.09 -4.43
CA THR A 25 11.21 6.50 -4.92
C THR A 25 11.24 6.92 -6.39
N ARG A 26 12.39 7.44 -6.87
CA ARG A 26 12.61 7.76 -8.27
C ARG A 26 12.57 6.51 -9.15
N GLN A 27 13.30 5.47 -8.78
CA GLN A 27 13.32 4.20 -9.53
C GLN A 27 11.94 3.56 -9.62
N ILE A 28 11.13 3.65 -8.55
CA ILE A 28 9.74 3.16 -8.59
C ILE A 28 8.92 3.94 -9.64
N LYS A 29 9.05 5.27 -9.69
CA LYS A 29 8.38 6.08 -10.71
C LYS A 29 8.84 5.75 -12.12
N ASP A 30 10.14 5.57 -12.31
CA ASP A 30 10.74 5.26 -13.62
C ASP A 30 10.25 3.88 -14.11
N ALA A 31 10.15 2.88 -13.22
CA ALA A 31 9.57 1.57 -13.53
C ALA A 31 8.10 1.67 -13.95
N VAL A 32 7.29 2.47 -13.25
CA VAL A 32 5.88 2.72 -13.63
C VAL A 32 5.79 3.42 -14.99
N ALA A 33 6.65 4.41 -15.23
CA ALA A 33 6.69 5.12 -16.51
C ALA A 33 7.05 4.17 -17.67
N LEU A 34 8.00 3.25 -17.43
CA LEU A 34 8.37 2.24 -18.40
C LEU A 34 7.20 1.28 -18.71
N CYS A 35 6.50 0.81 -17.68
CA CYS A 35 5.29 0.00 -17.86
C CYS A 35 4.24 0.71 -18.71
N ASN A 36 3.98 1.99 -18.40
CA ASN A 36 3.02 2.79 -19.18
C ASN A 36 3.44 2.96 -20.63
N LYS A 37 4.75 3.16 -20.91
CA LYS A 37 5.30 3.27 -22.26
C LYS A 37 5.05 2.02 -23.10
N TYR A 38 5.10 0.85 -22.49
CA TYR A 38 4.89 -0.43 -23.17
C TYR A 38 3.47 -1.01 -22.99
N SER A 39 2.53 -0.18 -22.52
CA SER A 39 1.12 -0.60 -22.28
C SER A 39 0.97 -1.79 -21.34
N ILE A 40 1.90 -1.95 -20.39
CA ILE A 40 1.86 -2.94 -19.34
C ILE A 40 1.23 -2.30 -18.09
N GLU A 41 0.29 -2.99 -17.47
CA GLU A 41 -0.30 -2.52 -16.20
C GLU A 41 0.71 -2.68 -15.07
N SER A 42 0.90 -1.63 -14.27
CA SER A 42 1.78 -1.66 -13.09
C SER A 42 0.96 -1.80 -11.81
N TYR A 43 1.40 -2.67 -10.92
CA TYR A 43 0.79 -2.94 -9.63
C TYR A 43 1.81 -2.67 -8.51
N LEU A 44 1.60 -1.62 -7.73
CA LEU A 44 2.50 -1.26 -6.64
C LEU A 44 1.98 -1.78 -5.31
N ILE A 45 2.82 -2.48 -4.58
CA ILE A 45 2.53 -3.04 -3.26
C ILE A 45 3.25 -2.16 -2.22
N PHE A 46 2.47 -1.61 -1.29
CA PHE A 46 2.95 -0.81 -0.16
C PHE A 46 2.75 -1.57 1.14
N VAL A 47 3.64 -1.31 2.10
CA VAL A 47 3.54 -1.83 3.47
C VAL A 47 3.59 -0.65 4.43
N ILE A 48 2.66 -0.59 5.37
CA ILE A 48 2.62 0.39 6.46
C ILE A 48 2.63 -0.31 7.81
N GLY A 49 2.92 0.44 8.89
CA GLY A 49 2.86 -0.09 10.24
C GLY A 49 4.16 -0.71 10.72
N LEU A 50 5.29 -0.39 10.09
CA LEU A 50 6.60 -0.68 10.66
C LEU A 50 6.85 0.17 11.91
N PRO A 51 7.73 -0.26 12.84
CA PRO A 51 7.95 0.44 14.12
C PRO A 51 8.25 1.94 13.98
N TRP A 52 8.94 2.33 12.93
CA TRP A 52 9.37 3.71 12.68
C TRP A 52 8.39 4.54 11.84
N GLU A 53 7.24 3.98 11.50
CA GLU A 53 6.21 4.70 10.74
C GLU A 53 5.67 5.90 11.54
N THR A 54 5.57 7.05 10.88
CA THR A 54 5.07 8.30 11.45
C THR A 54 4.02 8.94 10.53
N LYS A 55 3.35 9.99 11.01
CA LYS A 55 2.39 10.76 10.19
C LYS A 55 3.05 11.38 8.96
N GLU A 56 4.30 11.80 9.11
CA GLU A 56 5.11 12.41 8.05
C GLU A 56 5.47 11.38 6.97
N THR A 57 5.92 10.17 7.34
CA THR A 57 6.26 9.11 6.37
C THR A 57 5.02 8.61 5.63
N ILE A 58 3.88 8.56 6.31
CA ILE A 58 2.57 8.27 5.67
C ILE A 58 2.18 9.40 4.70
N ALA A 59 2.38 10.68 5.09
CA ALA A 59 2.10 11.82 4.22
C ALA A 59 2.96 11.80 2.95
N ASP A 60 4.25 11.47 3.08
CA ASP A 60 5.16 11.26 1.94
C ASP A 60 4.65 10.15 1.01
N THR A 61 4.21 9.03 1.60
CA THR A 61 3.65 7.91 0.83
C THR A 61 2.37 8.33 0.09
N ILE A 62 1.48 9.08 0.73
CA ILE A 62 0.29 9.63 0.07
C ILE A 62 0.66 10.59 -1.07
N LYS A 63 1.63 11.48 -0.85
CA LYS A 63 2.13 12.41 -1.87
C LYS A 63 2.74 11.66 -3.06
N PHE A 64 3.56 10.63 -2.78
CA PHE A 64 4.15 9.77 -3.79
C PHE A 64 3.07 9.07 -4.62
N ILE A 65 2.10 8.42 -3.98
CA ILE A 65 1.01 7.69 -4.65
C ILE A 65 0.18 8.61 -5.54
N LYS A 66 -0.11 9.84 -5.08
CA LYS A 66 -0.82 10.84 -5.89
C LYS A 66 -0.03 11.24 -7.14
N SER A 67 1.30 11.24 -7.08
CA SER A 67 2.18 11.61 -8.18
C SER A 67 2.49 10.46 -9.15
N THR A 68 2.23 9.21 -8.75
CA THR A 68 2.47 8.06 -9.63
C THR A 68 1.30 7.80 -10.56
N GLN A 69 1.60 7.27 -11.75
CA GLN A 69 0.61 6.84 -12.73
C GLN A 69 0.46 5.32 -12.74
N ALA A 70 0.67 4.66 -11.61
CA ALA A 70 0.46 3.23 -11.47
C ALA A 70 -0.97 2.82 -11.84
N SER A 71 -1.11 1.61 -12.31
CA SER A 71 -2.41 1.06 -12.70
C SER A 71 -3.22 0.60 -11.50
N PHE A 72 -2.55 0.02 -10.51
CA PHE A 72 -3.15 -0.45 -9.26
C PHE A 72 -2.19 -0.24 -8.11
N ILE A 73 -2.75 -0.16 -6.91
CA ILE A 73 -1.99 -0.24 -5.66
C ILE A 73 -2.62 -1.23 -4.70
N GLU A 74 -1.80 -1.78 -3.83
CA GLU A 74 -2.21 -2.51 -2.63
C GLU A 74 -1.49 -1.90 -1.44
N VAL A 75 -2.16 -1.86 -0.30
CA VAL A 75 -1.59 -1.39 0.96
C VAL A 75 -1.78 -2.48 1.99
N ASN A 76 -0.70 -3.15 2.31
CA ASN A 76 -0.64 -4.17 3.35
C ASN A 76 -0.17 -3.57 4.67
N VAL A 77 -0.50 -4.23 5.75
CA VAL A 77 -0.02 -3.89 7.08
C VAL A 77 1.12 -4.82 7.44
N ALA A 78 2.18 -4.25 8.00
CA ALA A 78 3.34 -5.02 8.45
C ALA A 78 2.92 -6.03 9.53
N TYR A 79 3.33 -7.28 9.35
CA TYR A 79 3.05 -8.37 10.27
C TYR A 79 4.35 -8.90 10.88
N PRO A 80 4.43 -9.05 12.22
CA PRO A 80 5.66 -9.44 12.91
C PRO A 80 5.86 -10.96 12.80
N ILE A 81 6.49 -11.41 11.73
CA ILE A 81 6.78 -12.84 11.52
C ILE A 81 7.89 -13.28 12.48
N PRO A 82 7.69 -14.29 13.31
CA PRO A 82 8.72 -14.83 14.20
C PRO A 82 10.04 -15.12 13.47
N GLY A 83 11.16 -14.74 14.07
CA GLY A 83 12.49 -14.87 13.49
C GLY A 83 12.96 -13.69 12.64
N THR A 84 12.09 -12.73 12.34
CA THR A 84 12.49 -11.49 11.65
C THR A 84 12.98 -10.43 12.64
N GLU A 85 13.79 -9.48 12.14
CA GLU A 85 14.22 -8.33 12.95
C GLU A 85 13.02 -7.46 13.37
N PHE A 86 12.03 -7.30 12.51
CA PHE A 86 10.79 -6.61 12.84
C PHE A 86 10.09 -7.24 14.06
N TYR A 87 9.95 -8.57 14.07
CA TYR A 87 9.37 -9.28 15.21
C TYR A 87 10.15 -9.01 16.50
N LYS A 88 11.48 -9.11 16.44
CA LYS A 88 12.35 -8.85 17.60
C LYS A 88 12.15 -7.44 18.14
N VAL A 89 12.24 -6.43 17.28
CA VAL A 89 12.03 -5.02 17.67
C VAL A 89 10.64 -4.81 18.25
N ALA A 90 9.61 -5.34 17.59
CA ALA A 90 8.22 -5.18 18.04
C ALA A 90 7.98 -5.83 19.41
N LYS A 91 8.54 -7.01 19.64
CA LYS A 91 8.48 -7.72 20.93
C LYS A 91 9.25 -6.99 22.02
N ASP A 92 10.52 -6.67 21.80
CA ASP A 92 11.39 -6.01 22.76
C ASP A 92 10.86 -4.64 23.22
N LYS A 93 10.10 -3.97 22.36
CA LYS A 93 9.48 -2.66 22.62
C LYS A 93 7.99 -2.75 23.01
N GLY A 94 7.44 -3.95 23.17
CA GLY A 94 6.05 -4.12 23.60
C GLY A 94 5.04 -3.47 22.63
N LEU A 95 5.27 -3.58 21.33
CA LEU A 95 4.42 -2.93 20.32
C LEU A 95 3.17 -3.73 19.97
N PHE A 96 3.09 -4.98 20.40
CA PHE A 96 1.94 -5.88 20.21
C PHE A 96 1.87 -6.92 21.33
N ASP A 97 0.73 -7.58 21.44
CA ASP A 97 0.54 -8.72 22.34
C ASP A 97 0.77 -10.02 21.57
N GLU A 98 1.75 -10.82 22.00
CA GLU A 98 2.09 -12.11 21.37
C GLU A 98 0.93 -13.11 21.38
N ALA A 99 0.00 -13.05 22.34
CA ALA A 99 -1.16 -13.93 22.39
C ALA A 99 -2.06 -13.78 21.16
N ASN A 100 -2.03 -12.62 20.52
CA ASN A 100 -2.81 -12.33 19.32
C ASN A 100 -2.12 -12.70 17.99
N LEU A 101 -0.87 -13.18 18.04
CA LEU A 101 -0.06 -13.40 16.84
C LEU A 101 -0.70 -14.39 15.85
N PHE A 102 -1.27 -15.49 16.33
CA PHE A 102 -1.82 -16.55 15.47
C PHE A 102 -3.32 -16.43 15.18
N ASN A 103 -4.01 -15.56 15.88
CA ASN A 103 -5.46 -15.33 15.73
C ASN A 103 -5.80 -14.03 14.98
N HIS A 104 -4.82 -13.47 14.27
CA HIS A 104 -4.93 -12.16 13.69
C HIS A 104 -5.38 -12.19 12.22
N ASN A 105 -6.20 -11.21 11.85
CA ASN A 105 -6.55 -10.95 10.46
C ASN A 105 -5.50 -10.02 9.82
N TYR A 106 -4.78 -10.50 8.80
CA TYR A 106 -3.76 -9.73 8.06
C TYR A 106 -4.26 -8.44 7.40
N SER A 107 -5.56 -8.19 7.43
CA SER A 107 -6.16 -6.95 6.89
C SER A 107 -6.15 -5.78 7.87
N SER A 108 -5.84 -6.04 9.16
CA SER A 108 -5.80 -5.03 10.22
C SER A 108 -4.43 -5.01 10.90
N PRO A 109 -3.98 -3.85 11.42
CA PRO A 109 -2.73 -3.76 12.14
C PRO A 109 -2.76 -4.54 13.45
N LEU A 110 -1.79 -5.42 13.65
CA LEU A 110 -1.53 -6.08 14.93
C LEU A 110 -0.55 -5.27 15.78
N VAL A 111 0.43 -4.65 15.12
CA VAL A 111 1.54 -3.94 15.73
C VAL A 111 1.30 -2.44 15.60
N ARG A 112 1.47 -1.70 16.69
CA ARG A 112 1.56 -0.24 16.64
C ARG A 112 2.97 0.19 16.25
N SER A 113 3.12 1.38 15.65
CA SER A 113 4.45 1.98 15.51
C SER A 113 4.85 2.70 16.81
N PHE A 114 6.06 3.27 16.84
CA PHE A 114 6.46 4.12 17.96
C PHE A 114 5.60 5.38 18.06
N ALA A 115 5.04 5.84 16.94
CA ALA A 115 4.30 7.10 16.84
C ALA A 115 2.82 6.95 16.54
N LEU A 116 2.36 5.78 16.09
CA LEU A 116 0.98 5.56 15.63
C LEU A 116 0.37 4.33 16.28
N SER A 117 -0.85 4.45 16.74
CA SER A 117 -1.67 3.33 17.21
C SER A 117 -2.14 2.44 16.05
N THR A 118 -2.61 1.25 16.36
CA THR A 118 -3.21 0.34 15.37
C THR A 118 -4.46 0.94 14.72
N CYS A 119 -5.24 1.72 15.47
CA CYS A 119 -6.41 2.43 14.95
C CYS A 119 -5.99 3.48 13.91
N GLU A 120 -5.02 4.34 14.23
CA GLU A 120 -4.49 5.34 13.29
C GLU A 120 -3.90 4.69 12.03
N LEU A 121 -3.19 3.57 12.17
CA LEU A 121 -2.67 2.82 11.01
C LEU A 121 -3.80 2.29 10.12
N SER A 122 -4.90 1.79 10.69
CA SER A 122 -6.08 1.38 9.93
C SER A 122 -6.70 2.55 9.16
N GLU A 123 -6.86 3.70 9.81
CA GLU A 123 -7.36 4.92 9.17
C GLU A 123 -6.44 5.40 8.04
N PHE A 124 -5.13 5.39 8.27
CA PHE A 124 -4.14 5.75 7.25
C PHE A 124 -4.14 4.80 6.06
N ARG A 125 -4.31 3.50 6.29
CA ARG A 125 -4.46 2.52 5.20
C ARG A 125 -5.63 2.90 4.28
N ILE A 126 -6.79 3.19 4.87
CA ILE A 126 -7.98 3.62 4.14
C ILE A 126 -7.72 4.96 3.41
N LYS A 127 -7.07 5.91 4.09
CA LYS A 127 -6.73 7.22 3.53
C LYS A 127 -5.80 7.11 2.31
N ILE A 128 -4.80 6.23 2.37
CA ILE A 128 -3.89 5.96 1.25
C ILE A 128 -4.66 5.38 0.05
N LEU A 129 -5.50 4.37 0.28
CA LEU A 129 -6.31 3.76 -0.76
C LEU A 129 -7.28 4.77 -1.40
N LYS A 130 -7.97 5.58 -0.59
CA LYS A 130 -8.84 6.66 -1.08
C LYS A 130 -8.04 7.69 -1.89
N ALA A 131 -6.85 8.08 -1.42
CA ALA A 131 -6.00 9.05 -2.11
C ALA A 131 -5.55 8.56 -3.50
N PHE A 132 -5.50 7.26 -3.74
CA PHE A 132 -5.20 6.70 -5.06
C PHE A 132 -6.46 6.50 -5.91
N TYR A 133 -7.42 5.73 -5.42
CA TYR A 133 -8.55 5.24 -6.21
C TYR A 133 -9.64 6.28 -6.45
N MET A 134 -9.77 7.29 -5.57
CA MET A 134 -10.77 8.35 -5.70
C MET A 134 -10.30 9.55 -6.54
N ARG A 135 -9.13 9.47 -7.17
CA ARG A 135 -8.65 10.53 -8.09
C ARG A 135 -9.51 10.58 -9.35
N PRO A 136 -10.07 11.76 -9.72
CA PRO A 136 -10.89 11.89 -10.93
C PRO A 136 -10.15 11.39 -12.19
N GLY A 137 -8.88 11.77 -12.36
CA GLY A 137 -8.07 11.33 -13.50
C GLY A 137 -7.80 9.82 -13.52
N TYR A 138 -7.76 9.15 -12.37
CA TYR A 138 -7.69 7.69 -12.31
C TYR A 138 -9.01 7.07 -12.78
N ILE A 139 -10.14 7.55 -12.26
CA ILE A 139 -11.48 7.05 -12.58
C ILE A 139 -11.76 7.21 -14.08
N THR A 140 -11.54 8.39 -14.63
CA THR A 140 -11.73 8.64 -16.07
C THR A 140 -10.86 7.74 -16.94
N LYS A 141 -9.56 7.60 -16.60
CA LYS A 141 -8.64 6.71 -17.33
C LYS A 141 -9.10 5.24 -17.28
N ARG A 142 -9.70 4.80 -16.17
CA ARG A 142 -10.23 3.44 -16.04
C ARG A 142 -11.51 3.24 -16.84
N ILE A 143 -12.41 4.19 -16.83
CA ILE A 143 -13.65 4.16 -17.64
C ILE A 143 -13.31 4.12 -19.13
N MET A 144 -12.33 4.93 -19.57
CA MET A 144 -11.91 4.94 -20.99
C MET A 144 -11.26 3.64 -21.45
N LYS A 145 -10.76 2.80 -20.55
CA LYS A 145 -10.22 1.46 -20.88
C LYS A 145 -11.28 0.38 -20.99
N ILE A 146 -12.55 0.69 -20.73
CA ILE A 146 -13.66 -0.25 -20.85
C ILE A 146 -13.99 -0.40 -22.34
N ASN A 147 -13.60 -1.53 -22.93
CA ASN A 147 -13.80 -1.84 -24.33
C ASN A 147 -14.79 -3.00 -24.57
N SER A 148 -15.35 -3.57 -23.51
CA SER A 148 -16.37 -4.62 -23.61
C SER A 148 -17.27 -4.70 -22.37
N PRO A 149 -18.52 -5.21 -22.49
CA PRO A 149 -19.44 -5.38 -21.36
C PRO A 149 -18.86 -6.27 -20.25
N ARG A 150 -18.06 -7.27 -20.60
CA ARG A 150 -17.40 -8.18 -19.65
C ARG A 150 -16.34 -7.43 -18.81
N VAL A 151 -15.57 -6.55 -19.43
CA VAL A 151 -14.60 -5.68 -18.76
C VAL A 151 -15.31 -4.68 -17.85
N ALA A 152 -16.41 -4.08 -18.31
CA ALA A 152 -17.25 -3.19 -17.52
C ALA A 152 -17.74 -3.87 -16.24
N LEU A 153 -18.30 -5.09 -16.35
CA LEU A 153 -18.81 -5.85 -15.21
C LEU A 153 -17.70 -6.18 -14.20
N ASN A 154 -16.51 -6.54 -14.68
CA ASN A 154 -15.38 -6.80 -13.81
C ASN A 154 -14.94 -5.52 -13.05
N HIS A 155 -14.81 -4.38 -13.73
CA HIS A 155 -14.48 -3.11 -13.10
C HIS A 155 -15.53 -2.71 -12.07
N PHE A 156 -16.82 -2.93 -12.35
CA PHE A 156 -17.92 -2.66 -11.42
C PHE A 156 -17.82 -3.55 -10.15
N LYS A 157 -17.61 -4.86 -10.32
CA LYS A 157 -17.41 -5.79 -9.20
C LYS A 157 -16.21 -5.41 -8.33
N TYR A 158 -15.09 -5.06 -8.97
CA TYR A 158 -13.90 -4.56 -8.25
C TYR A 158 -14.18 -3.25 -7.53
N GLY A 159 -14.90 -2.32 -8.17
CA GLY A 159 -15.29 -1.05 -7.55
C GLY A 159 -16.15 -1.25 -6.29
N ILE A 160 -17.16 -2.12 -6.35
CA ILE A 160 -17.98 -2.46 -5.18
C ILE A 160 -17.15 -3.09 -4.07
N ARG A 161 -16.26 -4.04 -4.40
CA ARG A 161 -15.38 -4.67 -3.42
C ARG A 161 -14.43 -3.68 -2.76
N LEU A 162 -13.88 -2.74 -3.55
CA LEU A 162 -13.04 -1.67 -3.06
C LEU A 162 -13.82 -0.76 -2.11
N ILE A 163 -15.01 -0.33 -2.49
CA ILE A 163 -15.87 0.53 -1.65
C ILE A 163 -16.20 -0.17 -0.32
N LYS A 164 -16.58 -1.45 -0.35
CA LYS A 164 -16.79 -2.23 0.88
C LYS A 164 -15.55 -2.24 1.78
N ASN A 165 -14.37 -2.46 1.22
CA ASN A 165 -13.12 -2.45 1.98
C ASN A 165 -12.69 -1.04 2.48
N LEU A 166 -13.26 0.02 1.91
CA LEU A 166 -13.02 1.41 2.33
C LEU A 166 -14.04 1.93 3.34
N MET A 167 -15.12 1.18 3.58
CA MET A 167 -16.21 1.55 4.52
C MET A 167 -16.15 0.77 5.84
N ILE A 168 -15.27 -0.22 5.96
CA ILE A 168 -14.95 -0.97 7.18
C ILE A 168 -13.67 -0.41 7.80
#